data_4ebbd0c860e7f1cb36ea1444e38f5e4b
#
_entry.id   4ebbd0c860e7f1cb36ea1444e38f5e4b
#
_cell.length_a   1.000
_cell.length_b   1.000
_cell.length_c   1.000
_cell.angle_alpha   90.00
_cell.angle_beta   90.00
_cell.angle_gamma   90.00
#
_symmetry.space_group_name_H-M   'P 1'
#
loop_
_entity.id
_entity.type
_entity.pdbx_description
1 polymer ?
#
loop_
_entity_poly.entity_id
_entity_poly.type
_entity_poly.pdbx_seq_one_letter_code
_entity_poly.pdbx_strand_id
1 'polypeptide(L)'
;MGWLQVVLYFVVLLLCAKPLGLYMAKVLEGQSTFLSRLLSPIEKLVYRLSGVKPETEQGWKTYATAAILFNVVGLFAVYALQRLQGMLPLNPAEMAGVSVDSSFSTASSFATNTNWQGYGGESTMSYLTQMVALGVQNFVSAATGIAVIAALIRGLRAREMNTIGNFWADLTRSTLYILVPLSILFAVIFVSDGMVQTFNPYATAQLVQATKDGDGKAITEQTIAVGPAASQIAIKQLGTNGGGFFNVNSAHPLENPTPLTNFLSVLAILLIPAALCVTFGEMVKDRRQGWAILAAMTLLFALFTVPCVIAEQSGNPAFAKLGLTTTANWEGKETRFGIENSALWATVTTAASNGSVNSMHD
;
A
#
# COMPACT_ATOMS: atom_id res chain seq x y z
N MET A 1 1.06 23.05 -15.59
CA MET A 1 0.66 21.64 -15.84
C MET A 1 0.29 20.91 -14.52
N GLY A 2 0.89 21.21 -13.39
CA GLY A 2 0.65 20.50 -12.13
C GLY A 2 -0.80 20.53 -11.60
N TRP A 3 -1.44 21.70 -11.64
CA TRP A 3 -2.86 21.79 -11.24
C TRP A 3 -3.80 20.93 -12.09
N LEU A 4 -3.50 20.76 -13.38
CA LEU A 4 -4.28 19.85 -14.24
C LEU A 4 -4.16 18.41 -13.77
N GLN A 5 -2.99 17.97 -13.30
CA GLN A 5 -2.78 16.64 -12.75
C GLN A 5 -3.55 16.46 -11.43
N VAL A 6 -3.58 17.45 -10.56
CA VAL A 6 -4.37 17.42 -9.32
C VAL A 6 -5.86 17.26 -9.65
N VAL A 7 -6.40 18.07 -10.57
CA VAL A 7 -7.81 17.97 -10.99
C VAL A 7 -8.09 16.61 -11.64
N LEU A 8 -7.20 16.15 -12.53
CA LEU A 8 -7.33 14.83 -13.19
C LEU A 8 -7.37 13.71 -12.15
N TYR A 9 -6.54 13.80 -11.12
CA TYR A 9 -6.53 12.82 -10.03
C TYR A 9 -7.89 12.70 -9.34
N PHE A 10 -8.49 13.83 -8.93
CA PHE A 10 -9.81 13.83 -8.30
C PHE A 10 -10.88 13.25 -9.23
N VAL A 11 -10.88 13.63 -10.50
CA VAL A 11 -11.85 13.15 -11.50
C VAL A 11 -11.74 11.64 -11.67
N VAL A 12 -10.52 11.12 -11.89
CA VAL A 12 -10.30 9.69 -12.11
C VAL A 12 -10.65 8.89 -10.85
N LEU A 13 -10.24 9.36 -9.67
CA LEU A 13 -10.57 8.71 -8.40
C LEU A 13 -12.09 8.56 -8.22
N LEU A 14 -12.85 9.64 -8.41
CA LEU A 14 -14.31 9.62 -8.25
C LEU A 14 -15.02 8.78 -9.31
N LEU A 15 -14.51 8.77 -10.55
CA LEU A 15 -15.05 7.91 -11.62
C LEU A 15 -14.81 6.44 -11.32
N CYS A 16 -13.66 6.07 -10.77
CA CYS A 16 -13.33 4.69 -10.41
C CYS A 16 -14.02 4.21 -9.12
N ALA A 17 -14.28 5.11 -8.16
CA ALA A 17 -14.86 4.76 -6.87
C ALA A 17 -16.23 4.07 -6.99
N LYS A 18 -17.09 4.54 -7.89
CA LYS A 18 -18.46 3.98 -8.05
C LYS A 18 -18.45 2.54 -8.56
N PRO A 19 -17.87 2.21 -9.72
CA PRO A 19 -17.88 0.84 -10.23
C PRO A 19 -17.18 -0.13 -9.30
N LEU A 20 -16.05 0.27 -8.72
CA LEU A 20 -15.33 -0.57 -7.76
C LEU A 20 -16.14 -0.79 -6.48
N GLY A 21 -16.77 0.25 -5.92
CA GLY A 21 -17.57 0.13 -4.72
C GLY A 21 -18.80 -0.76 -4.89
N LEU A 22 -19.48 -0.69 -6.05
CA LEU A 22 -20.57 -1.61 -6.40
C LEU A 22 -20.10 -3.06 -6.51
N TYR A 23 -18.92 -3.28 -7.07
CA TYR A 23 -18.30 -4.59 -7.16
C TYR A 23 -17.93 -5.12 -5.76
N MET A 24 -17.29 -4.31 -4.93
CA MET A 24 -16.90 -4.68 -3.57
C MET A 24 -18.11 -5.02 -2.70
N ALA A 25 -19.22 -4.30 -2.83
CA ALA A 25 -20.46 -4.62 -2.12
C ALA A 25 -20.96 -6.03 -2.46
N LYS A 26 -20.97 -6.40 -3.74
CA LYS A 26 -21.33 -7.76 -4.18
C LYS A 26 -20.42 -8.84 -3.59
N VAL A 27 -19.11 -8.60 -3.60
CA VAL A 27 -18.12 -9.52 -3.03
C VAL A 27 -18.37 -9.73 -1.54
N LEU A 28 -18.53 -8.66 -0.76
CA LEU A 28 -18.71 -8.72 0.69
C LEU A 28 -20.09 -9.29 1.10
N GLU A 29 -21.11 -9.15 0.25
CA GLU A 29 -22.41 -9.82 0.43
C GLU A 29 -22.41 -11.28 -0.09
N GLY A 30 -21.29 -11.78 -0.60
CA GLY A 30 -21.16 -13.15 -1.12
C GLY A 30 -21.93 -13.41 -2.42
N GLN A 31 -22.26 -12.35 -3.15
CA GLN A 31 -22.95 -12.45 -4.43
C GLN A 31 -21.98 -12.85 -5.55
N SER A 32 -22.50 -13.50 -6.59
CA SER A 32 -21.71 -13.87 -7.76
C SER A 32 -21.25 -12.62 -8.52
N THR A 33 -19.97 -12.63 -8.90
CA THR A 33 -19.31 -11.58 -9.69
C THR A 33 -18.73 -12.15 -10.96
N PHE A 34 -18.24 -11.31 -11.88
CA PHE A 34 -17.59 -11.78 -13.11
C PHE A 34 -16.33 -12.64 -12.86
N LEU A 35 -15.64 -12.45 -11.71
CA LEU A 35 -14.49 -13.26 -11.30
C LEU A 35 -14.88 -14.58 -10.61
N SER A 36 -16.15 -14.76 -10.23
CA SER A 36 -16.58 -15.95 -9.47
C SER A 36 -16.32 -17.24 -10.22
N ARG A 37 -16.45 -17.26 -11.54
CA ARG A 37 -16.16 -18.45 -12.36
C ARG A 37 -14.71 -18.92 -12.21
N LEU A 38 -13.77 -17.98 -12.10
CA LEU A 38 -12.33 -18.26 -11.99
C LEU A 38 -11.91 -18.50 -10.53
N LEU A 39 -12.39 -17.69 -9.59
CA LEU A 39 -11.88 -17.65 -8.22
C LEU A 39 -12.68 -18.50 -7.22
N SER A 40 -13.94 -18.86 -7.52
CA SER A 40 -14.74 -19.69 -6.61
C SER A 40 -14.15 -21.09 -6.35
N PRO A 41 -13.48 -21.78 -7.31
CA PRO A 41 -12.79 -23.03 -7.00
C PRO A 41 -11.65 -22.82 -5.98
N ILE A 42 -10.90 -21.71 -6.09
CA ILE A 42 -9.82 -21.36 -5.16
C ILE A 42 -10.40 -21.02 -3.78
N GLU A 43 -11.44 -20.21 -3.72
CA GLU A 43 -12.17 -19.90 -2.49
C GLU A 43 -12.63 -21.16 -1.76
N LYS A 44 -13.29 -22.08 -2.46
CA LYS A 44 -13.72 -23.36 -1.93
C LYS A 44 -12.56 -24.23 -1.43
N LEU A 45 -11.44 -24.23 -2.15
CA LEU A 45 -10.23 -24.94 -1.72
C LEU A 45 -9.68 -24.36 -0.42
N VAL A 46 -9.59 -23.04 -0.31
CA VAL A 46 -9.15 -22.35 0.92
C VAL A 46 -10.07 -22.75 2.10
N TYR A 47 -11.39 -22.68 1.93
CA TYR A 47 -12.34 -23.08 2.99
C TYR A 47 -12.22 -24.56 3.37
N ARG A 48 -12.01 -25.44 2.38
CA ARG A 48 -11.82 -26.88 2.64
C ARG A 48 -10.56 -27.14 3.46
N LEU A 49 -9.45 -26.49 3.10
CA LEU A 49 -8.15 -26.69 3.76
C LEU A 49 -8.13 -26.08 5.17
N SER A 50 -8.80 -24.94 5.36
CA SER A 50 -8.87 -24.27 6.66
C SER A 50 -10.02 -24.74 7.57
N GLY A 51 -10.93 -25.59 7.07
CA GLY A 51 -12.11 -26.02 7.82
C GLY A 51 -13.16 -24.92 8.04
N VAL A 52 -13.04 -23.80 7.31
CA VAL A 52 -13.97 -22.67 7.40
C VAL A 52 -15.31 -23.02 6.76
N LYS A 53 -16.39 -22.72 7.45
CA LYS A 53 -17.76 -22.79 6.93
C LYS A 53 -18.26 -21.37 6.73
N PRO A 54 -18.24 -20.83 5.50
CA PRO A 54 -18.53 -19.41 5.23
C PRO A 54 -19.96 -19.02 5.57
N GLU A 55 -20.89 -19.99 5.64
CA GLU A 55 -22.30 -19.78 5.97
C GLU A 55 -22.52 -19.61 7.48
N THR A 56 -21.54 -19.98 8.31
CA THR A 56 -21.65 -19.88 9.78
C THR A 56 -21.35 -18.44 10.19
N GLU A 57 -22.38 -17.70 10.51
CA GLU A 57 -22.22 -16.34 11.02
C GLU A 57 -21.69 -16.30 12.45
N GLN A 58 -20.88 -15.30 12.76
CA GLN A 58 -20.19 -15.10 14.02
C GLN A 58 -20.79 -13.89 14.75
N GLY A 59 -20.94 -14.02 16.06
CA GLY A 59 -21.17 -12.87 16.94
C GLY A 59 -19.91 -12.00 17.03
N TRP A 60 -20.05 -10.76 17.45
CA TRP A 60 -18.94 -9.80 17.46
C TRP A 60 -17.70 -10.26 18.25
N LYS A 61 -17.90 -10.99 19.37
CA LYS A 61 -16.77 -11.52 20.17
C LYS A 61 -15.95 -12.55 19.39
N THR A 62 -16.63 -13.51 18.76
CA THR A 62 -15.98 -14.55 17.94
C THR A 62 -15.28 -13.93 16.75
N TYR A 63 -15.92 -12.98 16.07
CA TYR A 63 -15.33 -12.27 14.94
C TYR A 63 -14.07 -11.48 15.34
N ALA A 64 -14.16 -10.69 16.42
CA ALA A 64 -13.02 -9.92 16.93
C ALA A 64 -11.89 -10.84 17.40
N THR A 65 -12.18 -11.93 18.11
CA THR A 65 -11.17 -12.90 18.53
C THR A 65 -10.48 -13.53 17.34
N ALA A 66 -11.23 -13.93 16.30
CA ALA A 66 -10.64 -14.47 15.07
C ALA A 66 -9.70 -13.46 14.38
N ALA A 67 -10.13 -12.19 14.28
CA ALA A 67 -9.31 -11.13 13.72
C ALA A 67 -8.02 -10.89 14.52
N ILE A 68 -8.11 -10.81 15.84
CA ILE A 68 -6.94 -10.61 16.71
C ILE A 68 -5.97 -11.79 16.61
N LEU A 69 -6.46 -13.02 16.72
CA LEU A 69 -5.62 -14.21 16.63
C LEU A 69 -4.93 -14.32 15.28
N PHE A 70 -5.64 -14.01 14.19
CA PHE A 70 -5.05 -13.99 12.84
C PHE A 70 -3.89 -12.99 12.74
N ASN A 71 -4.08 -11.76 13.23
CA ASN A 71 -3.04 -10.74 13.20
C ASN A 71 -1.84 -11.08 14.10
N VAL A 72 -2.10 -11.70 15.27
CA VAL A 72 -1.02 -12.20 16.16
C VAL A 72 -0.21 -13.29 15.48
N VAL A 73 -0.85 -14.23 14.78
CA VAL A 73 -0.15 -15.26 13.99
C VAL A 73 0.67 -14.59 12.87
N GLY A 74 0.11 -13.62 12.17
CA GLY A 74 0.82 -12.83 11.15
C GLY A 74 2.05 -12.14 11.72
N LEU A 75 1.93 -11.49 12.88
CA LEU A 75 3.05 -10.85 13.57
C LEU A 75 4.18 -11.86 13.83
N PHE A 76 3.88 -13.01 14.42
CA PHE A 76 4.90 -14.03 14.69
C PHE A 76 5.51 -14.60 13.41
N ALA A 77 4.72 -14.79 12.34
CA ALA A 77 5.22 -15.25 11.05
C ALA A 77 6.21 -14.25 10.45
N VAL A 78 5.87 -12.96 10.40
CA VAL A 78 6.74 -11.90 9.90
C VAL A 78 8.00 -11.78 10.76
N TYR A 79 7.87 -11.86 12.08
CA TYR A 79 9.01 -11.85 12.99
C TYR A 79 9.96 -13.03 12.71
N ALA A 80 9.45 -14.25 12.65
CA ALA A 80 10.24 -15.45 12.43
C ALA A 80 10.97 -15.43 11.08
N LEU A 81 10.29 -15.03 10.00
CA LEU A 81 10.91 -14.96 8.67
C LEU A 81 12.07 -13.96 8.62
N GLN A 82 11.95 -12.82 9.27
CA GLN A 82 13.04 -11.84 9.39
C GLN A 82 14.23 -12.40 10.19
N ARG A 83 13.96 -13.07 11.32
CA ARG A 83 15.02 -13.66 12.16
C ARG A 83 15.77 -14.79 11.46
N LEU A 84 15.09 -15.54 10.62
CA LEU A 84 15.61 -16.72 9.93
C LEU A 84 16.12 -16.43 8.51
N GLN A 85 15.99 -15.22 7.98
CA GLN A 85 16.27 -14.92 6.57
C GLN A 85 17.66 -15.31 6.09
N GLY A 86 18.67 -15.27 6.96
CA GLY A 86 20.04 -15.70 6.61
C GLY A 86 20.17 -17.19 6.30
N MET A 87 19.19 -18.02 6.70
CA MET A 87 19.14 -19.46 6.42
C MET A 87 18.10 -19.82 5.34
N LEU A 88 17.32 -18.84 4.87
CA LEU A 88 16.24 -19.06 3.93
C LEU A 88 16.71 -18.79 2.48
N PRO A 89 16.08 -19.41 1.48
CA PRO A 89 16.39 -19.17 0.07
C PRO A 89 16.01 -17.75 -0.37
N LEU A 90 16.33 -17.42 -1.64
CA LEU A 90 16.06 -16.09 -2.23
C LEU A 90 16.71 -14.94 -1.44
N ASN A 91 17.93 -15.13 -1.01
CA ASN A 91 18.76 -14.15 -0.32
C ASN A 91 20.10 -13.93 -1.09
N PRO A 92 20.05 -13.39 -2.32
CA PRO A 92 21.23 -13.26 -3.17
C PRO A 92 22.27 -12.26 -2.64
N ALA A 93 21.87 -11.37 -1.74
CA ALA A 93 22.76 -10.41 -1.07
C ALA A 93 23.33 -10.94 0.26
N GLU A 94 23.08 -12.21 0.59
CA GLU A 94 23.59 -12.90 1.80
C GLU A 94 23.28 -12.13 3.10
N MET A 95 22.12 -11.51 3.17
CA MET A 95 21.69 -10.70 4.32
C MET A 95 21.52 -11.58 5.56
N ALA A 96 22.15 -11.17 6.65
CA ALA A 96 22.01 -11.82 7.95
C ALA A 96 20.59 -11.70 8.52
N GLY A 97 20.25 -12.49 9.54
CA GLY A 97 19.00 -12.35 10.28
C GLY A 97 18.86 -10.94 10.86
N VAL A 98 17.69 -10.32 10.68
CA VAL A 98 17.38 -8.97 11.20
C VAL A 98 17.46 -8.98 12.73
N SER A 99 17.91 -7.90 13.37
CA SER A 99 18.00 -7.78 14.83
C SER A 99 16.66 -8.04 15.53
N VAL A 100 16.66 -8.40 16.79
CA VAL A 100 15.46 -8.71 17.58
C VAL A 100 14.49 -7.52 17.60
N ASP A 101 15.01 -6.35 17.92
CA ASP A 101 14.21 -5.12 18.08
C ASP A 101 13.59 -4.67 16.74
N SER A 102 14.42 -4.67 15.68
CA SER A 102 13.95 -4.29 14.34
C SER A 102 12.93 -5.31 13.80
N SER A 103 13.14 -6.61 14.02
CA SER A 103 12.20 -7.66 13.62
C SER A 103 10.86 -7.54 14.33
N PHE A 104 10.87 -7.24 15.63
CA PHE A 104 9.63 -7.06 16.40
C PHE A 104 8.90 -5.79 16.00
N SER A 105 9.61 -4.68 15.86
CA SER A 105 9.05 -3.41 15.42
C SER A 105 8.40 -3.54 14.03
N THR A 106 9.12 -4.14 13.08
CA THR A 106 8.63 -4.37 11.72
C THR A 106 7.41 -5.31 11.72
N ALA A 107 7.48 -6.43 12.45
CA ALA A 107 6.38 -7.39 12.50
C ALA A 107 5.09 -6.75 13.08
N SER A 108 5.23 -5.99 14.17
CA SER A 108 4.11 -5.25 14.77
C SER A 108 3.53 -4.22 13.80
N SER A 109 4.40 -3.47 13.14
CA SER A 109 4.04 -2.45 12.17
C SER A 109 3.29 -3.02 10.97
N PHE A 110 3.77 -4.11 10.40
CA PHE A 110 3.12 -4.74 9.24
C PHE A 110 1.83 -5.48 9.61
N ALA A 111 1.76 -6.11 10.81
CA ALA A 111 0.54 -6.76 11.27
C ALA A 111 -0.61 -5.77 11.51
N THR A 112 -0.31 -4.54 11.92
CA THR A 112 -1.29 -3.48 12.17
C THR A 112 -1.60 -2.60 10.96
N ASN A 113 -1.06 -2.92 9.79
CA ASN A 113 -1.16 -2.12 8.56
C ASN A 113 -0.52 -0.71 8.65
N THR A 114 0.34 -0.48 9.63
CA THR A 114 1.07 0.79 9.79
C THR A 114 2.24 0.87 8.80
N ASN A 115 2.94 -0.23 8.62
CA ASN A 115 4.09 -0.42 7.71
C ASN A 115 5.24 0.57 7.88
N TRP A 116 5.38 1.16 9.08
CA TRP A 116 6.56 1.95 9.41
C TRP A 116 7.83 1.09 9.39
N GLN A 117 8.88 1.63 8.80
CA GLN A 117 10.16 0.95 8.61
C GLN A 117 11.29 1.79 9.19
N GLY A 118 12.02 1.25 10.18
CA GLY A 118 13.26 1.83 10.72
C GLY A 118 14.51 1.26 10.06
N TYR A 119 14.44 0.82 8.80
CA TYR A 119 15.52 0.18 8.05
C TYR A 119 15.40 0.47 6.55
N GLY A 120 16.49 0.35 5.82
CA GLY A 120 16.47 0.30 4.36
C GLY A 120 16.14 -1.11 3.88
N GLY A 121 15.05 -1.28 3.12
CA GLY A 121 14.61 -2.59 2.65
C GLY A 121 15.66 -3.29 1.80
N GLU A 122 16.30 -2.57 0.89
CA GLU A 122 17.36 -3.04 0.01
C GLU A 122 18.67 -3.42 0.71
N SER A 123 18.89 -2.95 1.92
CA SER A 123 20.10 -3.25 2.70
C SER A 123 19.86 -4.20 3.87
N THR A 124 18.61 -4.55 4.16
CA THR A 124 18.24 -5.29 5.38
C THR A 124 17.42 -6.55 5.09
N MET A 125 16.58 -6.55 4.06
CA MET A 125 15.58 -7.60 3.82
C MET A 125 15.88 -8.42 2.57
N SER A 126 15.97 -9.75 2.74
CA SER A 126 16.09 -10.68 1.61
C SER A 126 14.84 -10.65 0.73
N TYR A 127 14.92 -11.11 -0.52
CA TYR A 127 13.77 -11.18 -1.43
C TYR A 127 12.63 -12.03 -0.86
N LEU A 128 12.97 -13.16 -0.22
CA LEU A 128 11.96 -13.98 0.43
C LEU A 128 11.25 -13.21 1.54
N THR A 129 11.99 -12.51 2.38
CA THR A 129 11.41 -11.68 3.45
C THR A 129 10.52 -10.58 2.87
N GLN A 130 10.97 -9.88 1.83
CA GLN A 130 10.17 -8.85 1.14
C GLN A 130 8.85 -9.41 0.60
N MET A 131 8.88 -10.59 -0.04
CA MET A 131 7.67 -11.15 -0.67
C MET A 131 6.77 -11.90 0.31
N VAL A 132 7.34 -12.88 1.03
CA VAL A 132 6.55 -13.84 1.82
C VAL A 132 6.22 -13.30 3.20
N ALA A 133 7.12 -12.54 3.82
CA ALA A 133 6.78 -11.87 5.07
C ALA A 133 6.02 -10.56 4.82
N LEU A 134 6.68 -9.57 4.22
CA LEU A 134 6.14 -8.21 4.12
C LEU A 134 5.02 -8.11 3.08
N GLY A 135 5.23 -8.64 1.87
CA GLY A 135 4.23 -8.60 0.80
C GLY A 135 2.95 -9.35 1.15
N VAL A 136 3.04 -10.58 1.70
CA VAL A 136 1.87 -11.32 2.15
C VAL A 136 1.16 -10.59 3.28
N GLN A 137 1.90 -10.01 4.25
CA GLN A 137 1.30 -9.26 5.34
C GLN A 137 0.57 -8.01 4.84
N ASN A 138 1.07 -7.35 3.78
CA ASN A 138 0.37 -6.24 3.14
C ASN A 138 -1.02 -6.65 2.60
N PHE A 139 -1.13 -7.84 2.00
CA PHE A 139 -2.44 -8.35 1.56
C PHE A 139 -3.37 -8.62 2.75
N VAL A 140 -2.90 -9.34 3.74
CA VAL A 140 -3.80 -9.83 4.80
C VAL A 140 -4.15 -8.77 5.84
N SER A 141 -3.27 -7.78 6.10
CA SER A 141 -3.59 -6.65 6.95
C SER A 141 -4.63 -5.73 6.30
N ALA A 142 -4.48 -5.44 5.00
CA ALA A 142 -5.47 -4.69 4.23
C ALA A 142 -6.82 -5.43 4.15
N ALA A 143 -6.79 -6.75 3.90
CA ALA A 143 -7.99 -7.59 3.89
C ALA A 143 -8.68 -7.62 5.26
N THR A 144 -7.92 -7.61 6.35
CA THR A 144 -8.47 -7.48 7.72
C THR A 144 -9.22 -6.15 7.88
N GLY A 145 -8.66 -5.04 7.40
CA GLY A 145 -9.34 -3.74 7.40
C GLY A 145 -10.66 -3.77 6.63
N ILE A 146 -10.67 -4.37 5.42
CA ILE A 146 -11.89 -4.54 4.62
C ILE A 146 -12.90 -5.46 5.34
N ALA A 147 -12.45 -6.53 5.99
CA ALA A 147 -13.31 -7.42 6.76
C ALA A 147 -13.96 -6.70 7.96
N VAL A 148 -13.18 -5.90 8.68
CA VAL A 148 -13.67 -5.12 9.83
C VAL A 148 -14.72 -4.07 9.40
N ILE A 149 -14.48 -3.34 8.30
CA ILE A 149 -15.49 -2.38 7.80
C ILE A 149 -16.77 -3.11 7.33
N ALA A 150 -16.66 -4.29 6.71
CA ALA A 150 -17.82 -5.10 6.34
C ALA A 150 -18.66 -5.51 7.55
N ALA A 151 -18.01 -5.96 8.63
CA ALA A 151 -18.65 -6.29 9.89
C ALA A 151 -19.32 -5.06 10.52
N LEU A 152 -18.63 -3.90 10.53
CA LEU A 152 -19.18 -2.63 11.02
C LEU A 152 -20.44 -2.23 10.25
N ILE A 153 -20.40 -2.30 8.91
CA ILE A 153 -21.54 -1.96 8.05
C ILE A 153 -22.74 -2.88 8.35
N ARG A 154 -22.51 -4.19 8.52
CA ARG A 154 -23.57 -5.13 8.89
C ARG A 154 -24.16 -4.79 10.25
N GLY A 155 -23.33 -4.44 11.24
CA GLY A 155 -23.78 -3.99 12.56
C GLY A 155 -24.62 -2.70 12.50
N LEU A 156 -24.22 -1.72 11.72
CA LEU A 156 -24.98 -0.47 11.54
C LEU A 156 -26.31 -0.67 10.78
N ARG A 157 -26.33 -1.64 9.86
CA ARG A 157 -27.56 -1.97 9.10
C ARG A 157 -28.58 -2.72 9.93
N ALA A 158 -28.13 -3.52 10.87
CA ALA A 158 -28.99 -4.41 11.65
C ALA A 158 -29.73 -3.64 12.75
N ARG A 159 -31.04 -3.88 12.89
CA ARG A 159 -31.82 -3.35 14.02
C ARG A 159 -31.77 -4.31 15.23
N GLU A 160 -31.76 -5.61 14.97
CA GLU A 160 -31.69 -6.67 15.98
C GLU A 160 -30.96 -7.88 15.39
N MET A 161 -29.63 -7.91 15.49
CA MET A 161 -28.85 -9.06 15.04
C MET A 161 -27.76 -9.40 16.08
N ASN A 162 -27.60 -10.69 16.32
CA ASN A 162 -26.57 -11.22 17.19
C ASN A 162 -25.27 -11.58 16.46
N THR A 163 -25.25 -11.43 15.11
CA THR A 163 -24.16 -11.83 14.23
C THR A 163 -23.77 -10.70 13.27
N ILE A 164 -22.49 -10.66 12.88
CA ILE A 164 -21.92 -9.62 12.02
C ILE A 164 -21.19 -10.17 10.79
N GLY A 165 -21.41 -11.44 10.47
CA GLY A 165 -20.80 -12.16 9.36
C GLY A 165 -19.76 -13.18 9.81
N ASN A 166 -18.84 -13.55 8.91
CA ASN A 166 -17.77 -14.52 9.19
C ASN A 166 -16.41 -13.89 8.80
N PHE A 167 -15.54 -13.67 9.78
CA PHE A 167 -14.23 -13.06 9.58
C PHE A 167 -13.40 -13.76 8.50
N TRP A 168 -13.34 -15.10 8.54
CA TRP A 168 -12.53 -15.87 7.59
C TRP A 168 -13.05 -15.80 6.16
N ALA A 169 -14.38 -15.75 6.02
CA ALA A 169 -15.01 -15.56 4.71
C ALA A 169 -14.75 -14.14 4.17
N ASP A 170 -14.89 -13.13 5.02
CA ASP A 170 -14.63 -11.73 4.65
C ASP A 170 -13.16 -11.51 4.30
N LEU A 171 -12.23 -12.06 5.09
CA LEU A 171 -10.79 -12.02 4.82
C LEU A 171 -10.44 -12.68 3.48
N THR A 172 -10.93 -13.90 3.26
CA THR A 172 -10.67 -14.67 2.02
C THR A 172 -11.23 -13.95 0.80
N ARG A 173 -12.46 -13.47 0.86
CA ARG A 173 -13.10 -12.75 -0.24
C ARG A 173 -12.41 -11.42 -0.53
N SER A 174 -12.09 -10.64 0.50
CA SER A 174 -11.34 -9.38 0.33
C SER A 174 -10.00 -9.60 -0.33
N THR A 175 -9.28 -10.66 0.07
CA THR A 175 -8.00 -11.00 -0.54
C THR A 175 -8.17 -11.47 -1.98
N LEU A 176 -8.98 -12.50 -2.23
CA LEU A 176 -9.06 -13.16 -3.54
C LEU A 176 -9.79 -12.35 -4.60
N TYR A 177 -10.88 -11.67 -4.25
CA TYR A 177 -11.72 -11.00 -5.24
C TYR A 177 -11.43 -9.51 -5.39
N ILE A 178 -10.80 -8.86 -4.39
CA ILE A 178 -10.54 -7.42 -4.43
C ILE A 178 -9.04 -7.16 -4.56
N LEU A 179 -8.25 -7.54 -3.56
CA LEU A 179 -6.84 -7.15 -3.48
C LEU A 179 -5.97 -7.85 -4.53
N VAL A 180 -6.07 -9.16 -4.69
CA VAL A 180 -5.24 -9.93 -5.63
C VAL A 180 -5.48 -9.51 -7.08
N PRO A 181 -6.72 -9.44 -7.61
CA PRO A 181 -6.93 -9.03 -8.99
C PRO A 181 -6.45 -7.62 -9.30
N LEU A 182 -6.71 -6.67 -8.40
CA LEU A 182 -6.24 -5.31 -8.55
C LEU A 182 -4.71 -5.24 -8.49
N SER A 183 -4.08 -5.96 -7.54
CA SER A 183 -2.62 -5.97 -7.42
C SER A 183 -1.94 -6.59 -8.65
N ILE A 184 -2.50 -7.64 -9.22
CA ILE A 184 -1.98 -8.22 -10.48
C ILE A 184 -2.08 -7.18 -11.61
N LEU A 185 -3.22 -6.51 -11.75
CA LEU A 185 -3.40 -5.48 -12.77
C LEU A 185 -2.37 -4.36 -12.63
N PHE A 186 -2.24 -3.81 -11.42
CA PHE A 186 -1.27 -2.73 -11.16
C PHE A 186 0.17 -3.20 -11.33
N ALA A 187 0.53 -4.40 -10.83
CA ALA A 187 1.88 -4.93 -10.96
C ALA A 187 2.28 -5.13 -12.44
N VAL A 188 1.37 -5.66 -13.28
CA VAL A 188 1.63 -5.79 -14.73
C VAL A 188 1.86 -4.44 -15.38
N ILE A 189 1.04 -3.44 -15.08
CA ILE A 189 1.22 -2.08 -15.62
C ILE A 189 2.55 -1.49 -15.12
N PHE A 190 2.85 -1.62 -13.83
CA PHE A 190 4.09 -1.10 -13.23
C PHE A 190 5.34 -1.72 -13.87
N VAL A 191 5.34 -3.04 -14.06
CA VAL A 191 6.46 -3.72 -14.74
C VAL A 191 6.58 -3.28 -16.19
N SER A 192 5.46 -3.16 -16.92
CA SER A 192 5.48 -2.71 -18.32
C SER A 192 5.99 -1.28 -18.48
N ASP A 193 5.90 -0.48 -17.43
CA ASP A 193 6.36 0.92 -17.40
C ASP A 193 7.74 1.11 -16.71
N GLY A 194 8.45 0.00 -16.45
CA GLY A 194 9.85 0.00 -16.03
C GLY A 194 10.12 -0.17 -14.54
N MET A 195 9.09 -0.44 -13.72
CA MET A 195 9.30 -0.79 -12.32
C MET A 195 9.98 -2.17 -12.20
N VAL A 196 11.00 -2.28 -11.36
CA VAL A 196 11.81 -3.51 -11.29
C VAL A 196 11.03 -4.69 -10.70
N GLN A 197 11.14 -5.85 -11.37
CA GLN A 197 10.61 -7.13 -10.90
C GLN A 197 11.54 -8.26 -11.36
N THR A 198 12.46 -8.68 -10.50
CA THR A 198 13.46 -9.69 -10.82
C THR A 198 13.89 -10.48 -9.60
N PHE A 199 14.45 -11.67 -9.80
CA PHE A 199 15.12 -12.46 -8.76
C PHE A 199 16.65 -12.47 -8.93
N ASN A 200 17.17 -11.72 -9.91
CA ASN A 200 18.61 -11.58 -10.11
C ASN A 200 19.25 -10.92 -8.88
N PRO A 201 20.54 -11.23 -8.60
CA PRO A 201 21.33 -10.47 -7.63
C PRO A 201 21.40 -8.99 -7.99
N TYR A 202 21.78 -8.16 -7.02
CA TYR A 202 22.04 -6.75 -7.26
C TYR A 202 23.03 -6.54 -8.39
N ALA A 203 22.79 -5.54 -9.22
CA ALA A 203 23.65 -5.20 -10.34
C ALA A 203 24.83 -4.33 -9.85
N THR A 204 26.02 -4.58 -10.38
CA THR A 204 27.19 -3.75 -10.15
C THR A 204 27.46 -2.93 -11.39
N ALA A 205 27.59 -1.62 -11.25
CA ALA A 205 27.95 -0.70 -12.33
C ALA A 205 29.29 -0.04 -12.04
N GLN A 206 30.16 0.06 -13.07
CA GLN A 206 31.40 0.80 -12.98
C GLN A 206 31.12 2.31 -13.02
N LEU A 207 31.71 3.06 -12.10
CA LEU A 207 31.59 4.52 -12.12
C LEU A 207 32.45 5.10 -13.24
N VAL A 208 31.89 6.02 -14.01
CA VAL A 208 32.62 6.76 -15.05
C VAL A 208 33.77 7.58 -14.43
N GLN A 209 33.54 8.12 -13.23
CA GLN A 209 34.54 8.81 -12.45
C GLN A 209 34.56 8.24 -11.03
N ALA A 210 35.73 7.76 -10.61
CA ALA A 210 35.89 7.28 -9.26
C ALA A 210 35.65 8.38 -8.22
N THR A 211 34.93 8.04 -7.15
CA THR A 211 34.72 8.90 -5.99
C THR A 211 35.51 8.39 -4.79
N LYS A 212 35.43 9.05 -3.63
CA LYS A 212 36.06 8.60 -2.40
C LYS A 212 34.99 8.47 -1.33
N ASP A 213 35.11 7.44 -0.48
CA ASP A 213 34.32 7.31 0.73
C ASP A 213 34.78 8.30 1.82
N GLY A 214 34.11 8.27 3.00
CA GLY A 214 34.44 9.14 4.13
C GLY A 214 35.86 8.93 4.68
N ASP A 215 36.46 7.78 4.41
CA ASP A 215 37.83 7.41 4.83
C ASP A 215 38.88 7.69 3.74
N GLY A 216 38.45 8.28 2.61
CA GLY A 216 39.33 8.64 1.49
C GLY A 216 39.65 7.49 0.53
N LYS A 217 39.07 6.29 0.71
CA LYS A 217 39.25 5.14 -0.17
C LYS A 217 38.49 5.34 -1.49
N ALA A 218 39.13 4.99 -2.60
CA ALA A 218 38.50 5.12 -3.92
C ALA A 218 37.33 4.14 -4.07
N ILE A 219 36.18 4.67 -4.49
CA ILE A 219 34.98 3.93 -4.90
C ILE A 219 34.95 3.98 -6.43
N THR A 220 35.05 2.83 -7.07
CA THR A 220 35.04 2.66 -8.54
C THR A 220 33.79 1.98 -9.04
N GLU A 221 32.96 1.41 -8.15
CA GLU A 221 31.77 0.64 -8.46
C GLU A 221 30.58 1.13 -7.63
N GLN A 222 29.38 1.00 -8.20
CA GLN A 222 28.12 1.26 -7.54
C GLN A 222 27.27 0.00 -7.56
N THR A 223 26.75 -0.42 -6.40
CA THR A 223 25.75 -1.48 -6.31
C THR A 223 24.38 -0.88 -6.53
N ILE A 224 23.64 -1.40 -7.52
CA ILE A 224 22.26 -1.04 -7.82
C ILE A 224 21.36 -2.16 -7.29
N ALA A 225 20.65 -1.86 -6.22
CA ALA A 225 19.69 -2.79 -5.65
C ALA A 225 18.52 -3.00 -6.62
N VAL A 226 18.23 -4.27 -6.91
CA VAL A 226 17.09 -4.70 -7.72
C VAL A 226 16.31 -5.77 -6.93
N GLY A 227 15.18 -6.25 -7.46
CA GLY A 227 14.46 -7.32 -6.79
C GLY A 227 12.99 -7.41 -7.22
N PRO A 228 12.17 -8.23 -6.54
CA PRO A 228 10.75 -8.42 -6.83
C PRO A 228 9.90 -7.27 -6.25
N ALA A 229 10.17 -6.03 -6.69
CA ALA A 229 9.60 -4.82 -6.10
C ALA A 229 8.18 -4.53 -6.59
N ALA A 230 7.91 -4.59 -7.90
CA ALA A 230 6.64 -4.15 -8.47
C ALA A 230 5.41 -4.85 -7.85
N SER A 231 5.51 -6.15 -7.57
CA SER A 231 4.43 -6.90 -6.94
C SER A 231 4.13 -6.43 -5.51
N GLN A 232 5.16 -6.11 -4.72
CA GLN A 232 5.00 -5.55 -3.39
C GLN A 232 4.43 -4.13 -3.44
N ILE A 233 4.91 -3.30 -4.38
CA ILE A 233 4.47 -1.92 -4.51
C ILE A 233 3.01 -1.84 -4.93
N ALA A 234 2.53 -2.72 -5.79
CA ALA A 234 1.13 -2.78 -6.17
C ALA A 234 0.22 -2.95 -4.95
N ILE A 235 0.48 -3.95 -4.10
CA ILE A 235 -0.33 -4.17 -2.89
C ILE A 235 -0.06 -3.10 -1.83
N LYS A 236 1.18 -2.64 -1.67
CA LYS A 236 1.53 -1.57 -0.73
C LYS A 236 0.68 -0.32 -0.92
N GLN A 237 0.39 0.05 -2.17
CA GLN A 237 -0.43 1.22 -2.47
C GLN A 237 -1.93 0.91 -2.36
N LEU A 238 -2.40 -0.19 -2.95
CA LEU A 238 -3.81 -0.60 -2.91
C LEU A 238 -4.30 -0.93 -1.49
N GLY A 239 -3.44 -1.53 -0.67
CA GLY A 239 -3.74 -1.91 0.71
C GLY A 239 -3.58 -0.77 1.71
N THR A 240 -3.22 0.44 1.26
CA THR A 240 -2.84 1.58 2.12
C THR A 240 -1.76 1.25 3.14
N ASN A 241 -0.82 0.38 2.77
CA ASN A 241 0.24 -0.11 3.64
C ASN A 241 1.40 0.90 3.80
N GLY A 242 1.98 1.34 2.68
CA GLY A 242 3.00 2.38 2.62
C GLY A 242 4.45 1.93 2.78
N GLY A 243 4.73 0.79 3.38
CA GLY A 243 6.09 0.27 3.52
C GLY A 243 6.72 -0.07 2.17
N GLY A 244 7.88 0.55 1.85
CA GLY A 244 8.54 0.43 0.57
C GLY A 244 9.48 -0.76 0.44
N PHE A 245 9.76 -1.17 -0.81
CA PHE A 245 10.83 -2.11 -1.11
C PHE A 245 12.20 -1.45 -0.88
N PHE A 246 12.33 -0.19 -1.30
CA PHE A 246 13.51 0.65 -1.11
C PHE A 246 13.31 1.64 0.05
N ASN A 247 14.41 2.06 0.67
CA ASN A 247 14.38 2.98 1.82
C ASN A 247 13.66 4.29 1.52
N VAL A 248 13.98 4.91 0.37
CA VAL A 248 13.39 6.19 -0.04
C VAL A 248 12.00 6.03 -0.67
N ASN A 249 11.40 4.85 -0.58
CA ASN A 249 10.06 4.58 -1.09
C ASN A 249 9.91 4.95 -2.57
N SER A 250 8.79 5.54 -2.94
CA SER A 250 8.46 5.90 -4.32
C SER A 250 9.21 7.14 -4.85
N ALA A 251 10.20 7.67 -4.10
CA ALA A 251 11.24 8.53 -4.64
C ALA A 251 12.31 7.73 -5.41
N HIS A 252 12.45 6.41 -5.13
CA HIS A 252 13.42 5.57 -5.81
C HIS A 252 13.07 5.34 -7.28
N PRO A 253 14.03 5.55 -8.23
CA PRO A 253 13.74 5.41 -9.67
C PRO A 253 13.23 4.03 -10.09
N LEU A 254 13.69 2.96 -9.44
CA LEU A 254 13.25 1.59 -9.75
C LEU A 254 11.92 1.21 -9.08
N GLU A 255 11.43 2.02 -8.13
CA GLU A 255 10.11 1.87 -7.51
C GLU A 255 9.06 2.74 -8.20
N ASN A 256 9.45 3.88 -8.76
CA ASN A 256 8.55 4.82 -9.41
C ASN A 256 9.26 5.48 -10.60
N PRO A 257 9.40 4.74 -11.72
CA PRO A 257 10.24 5.17 -12.84
C PRO A 257 9.67 6.33 -13.64
N THR A 258 8.34 6.45 -13.77
CA THR A 258 7.70 7.36 -14.72
C THR A 258 6.57 8.18 -14.10
N PRO A 259 6.12 9.27 -14.78
CA PRO A 259 4.91 9.99 -14.37
C PRO A 259 3.65 9.13 -14.36
N LEU A 260 3.57 8.08 -15.19
CA LEU A 260 2.42 7.15 -15.20
C LEU A 260 2.42 6.27 -13.96
N THR A 261 3.55 5.66 -13.59
CA THR A 261 3.66 4.89 -12.35
C THR A 261 3.39 5.77 -11.13
N ASN A 262 3.85 7.03 -11.14
CA ASN A 262 3.56 8.00 -10.09
C ASN A 262 2.05 8.25 -9.95
N PHE A 263 1.36 8.57 -11.06
CA PHE A 263 -0.07 8.82 -11.05
C PHE A 263 -0.88 7.60 -10.58
N LEU A 264 -0.55 6.41 -11.10
CA LEU A 264 -1.25 5.18 -10.75
C LEU A 264 -1.00 4.76 -9.30
N SER A 265 0.20 4.96 -8.78
CA SER A 265 0.52 4.69 -7.37
C SER A 265 -0.30 5.58 -6.44
N VAL A 266 -0.35 6.89 -6.71
CA VAL A 266 -1.17 7.84 -5.94
C VAL A 266 -2.66 7.50 -6.06
N LEU A 267 -3.13 7.12 -7.25
CA LEU A 267 -4.52 6.68 -7.45
C LEU A 267 -4.84 5.44 -6.62
N ALA A 268 -3.94 4.45 -6.61
CA ALA A 268 -4.13 3.20 -5.88
C ALA A 268 -4.33 3.42 -4.37
N ILE A 269 -3.66 4.42 -3.78
CA ILE A 269 -3.75 4.72 -2.35
C ILE A 269 -5.19 5.04 -1.91
N LEU A 270 -5.90 5.90 -2.63
CA LEU A 270 -7.28 6.29 -2.26
C LEU A 270 -8.37 5.50 -2.99
N LEU A 271 -8.03 4.62 -3.93
CA LEU A 271 -9.00 3.92 -4.78
C LEU A 271 -9.96 3.04 -3.96
N ILE A 272 -9.43 2.17 -3.11
CA ILE A 272 -10.24 1.30 -2.25
C ILE A 272 -10.95 2.09 -1.15
N PRO A 273 -10.32 3.01 -0.41
CA PRO A 273 -11.01 3.88 0.55
C PRO A 273 -12.19 4.65 -0.03
N ALA A 274 -12.03 5.26 -1.20
CA ALA A 274 -13.13 5.96 -1.88
C ALA A 274 -14.25 5.00 -2.33
N ALA A 275 -13.88 3.83 -2.85
CA ALA A 275 -14.84 2.79 -3.23
C ALA A 275 -15.62 2.26 -2.02
N LEU A 276 -15.00 2.14 -0.85
CA LEU A 276 -15.65 1.68 0.39
C LEU A 276 -16.78 2.63 0.83
N CYS A 277 -16.72 3.93 0.54
CA CYS A 277 -17.84 4.83 0.79
C CYS A 277 -19.08 4.44 -0.04
N VAL A 278 -18.89 4.09 -1.30
CA VAL A 278 -19.97 3.59 -2.17
C VAL A 278 -20.45 2.22 -1.69
N THR A 279 -19.51 1.31 -1.36
CA THR A 279 -19.81 0.00 -0.76
C THR A 279 -20.69 0.13 0.47
N PHE A 280 -20.36 1.06 1.37
CA PHE A 280 -21.16 1.37 2.54
C PHE A 280 -22.60 1.71 2.16
N GLY A 281 -22.80 2.69 1.25
CA GLY A 281 -24.15 3.10 0.82
C GLY A 281 -24.98 1.98 0.21
N GLU A 282 -24.35 1.07 -0.58
CA GLU A 282 -25.04 -0.10 -1.15
C GLU A 282 -25.41 -1.12 -0.06
N MET A 283 -24.50 -1.44 0.84
CA MET A 283 -24.73 -2.46 1.88
C MET A 283 -25.73 -1.99 2.94
N VAL A 284 -25.78 -0.70 3.31
CA VAL A 284 -26.80 -0.18 4.23
C VAL A 284 -28.14 0.11 3.54
N LYS A 285 -28.23 -0.12 2.19
CA LYS A 285 -29.43 0.15 1.37
C LYS A 285 -29.83 1.62 1.32
N ASP A 286 -28.89 2.53 1.57
CA ASP A 286 -29.07 3.98 1.40
C ASP A 286 -27.83 4.60 0.73
N ARG A 287 -27.91 4.70 -0.59
CA ARG A 287 -26.84 5.28 -1.42
C ARG A 287 -26.51 6.73 -1.06
N ARG A 288 -27.48 7.48 -0.51
CA ARG A 288 -27.27 8.89 -0.14
C ARG A 288 -26.23 8.99 0.97
N GLN A 289 -26.23 8.05 1.93
CA GLN A 289 -25.26 8.01 3.00
C GLN A 289 -23.83 7.77 2.46
N GLY A 290 -23.67 6.82 1.53
CA GLY A 290 -22.37 6.57 0.88
C GLY A 290 -21.84 7.80 0.15
N TRP A 291 -22.68 8.47 -0.62
CA TRP A 291 -22.30 9.70 -1.33
C TRP A 291 -22.02 10.87 -0.38
N ALA A 292 -22.76 11.00 0.71
CA ALA A 292 -22.52 12.03 1.73
C ALA A 292 -21.14 11.85 2.40
N ILE A 293 -20.79 10.62 2.75
CA ILE A 293 -19.47 10.30 3.32
C ILE A 293 -18.37 10.59 2.30
N LEU A 294 -18.52 10.12 1.06
CA LEU A 294 -17.53 10.37 0.00
C LEU A 294 -17.35 11.87 -0.27
N ALA A 295 -18.45 12.62 -0.30
CA ALA A 295 -18.41 14.08 -0.49
C ALA A 295 -17.70 14.80 0.67
N ALA A 296 -18.00 14.42 1.92
CA ALA A 296 -17.34 14.99 3.09
C ALA A 296 -15.83 14.69 3.09
N MET A 297 -15.44 13.43 2.81
CA MET A 297 -14.03 13.03 2.73
C MET A 297 -13.31 13.74 1.58
N THR A 298 -13.94 13.84 0.41
CA THR A 298 -13.38 14.55 -0.75
C THR A 298 -13.21 16.05 -0.48
N LEU A 299 -14.18 16.67 0.18
CA LEU A 299 -14.08 18.08 0.58
C LEU A 299 -12.93 18.32 1.54
N LEU A 300 -12.82 17.50 2.60
CA LEU A 300 -11.70 17.60 3.56
C LEU A 300 -10.37 17.38 2.86
N PHE A 301 -10.28 16.39 2.00
CA PHE A 301 -9.07 16.12 1.23
C PHE A 301 -8.69 17.31 0.34
N ALA A 302 -9.64 17.93 -0.36
CA ALA A 302 -9.39 19.12 -1.17
C ALA A 302 -8.96 20.33 -0.32
N LEU A 303 -9.59 20.52 0.85
CA LEU A 303 -9.24 21.61 1.80
C LEU A 303 -7.78 21.51 2.31
N PHE A 304 -7.21 20.33 2.38
CA PHE A 304 -5.80 20.16 2.77
C PHE A 304 -4.87 20.09 1.56
N THR A 305 -5.29 19.51 0.45
CA THR A 305 -4.46 19.40 -0.77
C THR A 305 -4.18 20.78 -1.39
N VAL A 306 -5.20 21.63 -1.53
CA VAL A 306 -5.04 22.93 -2.20
C VAL A 306 -4.05 23.85 -1.46
N PRO A 307 -4.18 24.09 -0.15
CA PRO A 307 -3.19 24.89 0.58
C PRO A 307 -1.79 24.27 0.57
N CYS A 308 -1.68 22.94 0.67
CA CYS A 308 -0.39 22.26 0.60
C CYS A 308 0.32 22.53 -0.72
N VAL A 309 -0.37 22.34 -1.85
CA VAL A 309 0.21 22.63 -3.17
C VAL A 309 0.61 24.09 -3.32
N ILE A 310 -0.23 25.03 -2.86
CA ILE A 310 0.07 26.48 -2.90
C ILE A 310 1.28 26.80 -2.05
N ALA A 311 1.37 26.27 -0.83
CA ALA A 311 2.48 26.51 0.09
C ALA A 311 3.79 25.98 -0.50
N GLU A 312 3.78 24.78 -1.06
CA GLU A 312 4.98 24.19 -1.67
C GLU A 312 5.43 24.93 -2.95
N GLN A 313 4.49 25.46 -3.73
CA GLN A 313 4.82 26.30 -4.89
C GLN A 313 5.35 27.69 -4.52
N SER A 314 4.99 28.20 -3.33
CA SER A 314 5.40 29.55 -2.90
C SER A 314 6.88 29.65 -2.55
N GLY A 315 7.59 28.52 -2.51
CA GLY A 315 9.01 28.45 -2.18
C GLY A 315 9.31 28.57 -0.68
N ASN A 316 10.60 28.46 -0.35
CA ASN A 316 11.06 28.59 1.03
C ASN A 316 11.63 30.00 1.27
N PRO A 317 11.04 30.81 2.17
CA PRO A 317 11.54 32.16 2.49
C PRO A 317 12.99 32.19 3.00
N ALA A 318 13.50 31.09 3.56
CA ALA A 318 14.88 30.97 4.01
C ALA A 318 15.87 31.06 2.84
N PHE A 319 15.52 30.54 1.66
CA PHE A 319 16.38 30.61 0.47
C PHE A 319 16.62 32.03 0.02
N ALA A 320 15.59 32.89 0.04
CA ALA A 320 15.74 34.30 -0.27
C ALA A 320 16.69 35.02 0.71
N LYS A 321 16.64 34.66 2.02
CA LYS A 321 17.56 35.21 3.03
C LYS A 321 19.00 34.77 2.81
N LEU A 322 19.22 33.60 2.21
CA LEU A 322 20.55 33.09 1.86
C LEU A 322 21.05 33.59 0.50
N GLY A 323 20.32 34.49 -0.17
CA GLY A 323 20.69 35.05 -1.47
C GLY A 323 20.48 34.08 -2.64
N LEU A 324 19.74 32.99 -2.45
CA LEU A 324 19.40 32.04 -3.51
C LEU A 324 18.26 32.61 -4.37
N THR A 325 18.41 32.52 -5.67
CA THR A 325 17.44 33.06 -6.63
C THR A 325 16.29 32.09 -6.96
N THR A 326 16.35 30.85 -6.44
CA THR A 326 15.26 29.88 -6.66
C THR A 326 14.03 30.28 -5.86
N THR A 327 12.90 30.37 -6.53
CA THR A 327 11.60 30.65 -5.89
C THR A 327 10.81 29.38 -5.57
N ALA A 328 11.27 28.23 -6.05
CA ALA A 328 10.56 26.97 -5.92
C ALA A 328 11.15 26.12 -4.77
N ASN A 329 10.29 25.44 -4.02
CA ASN A 329 10.68 24.55 -2.92
C ASN A 329 11.01 23.14 -3.48
N TRP A 330 12.25 22.98 -3.96
CA TRP A 330 12.73 21.71 -4.52
C TRP A 330 13.42 20.80 -3.54
N GLU A 331 13.75 21.28 -2.34
CA GLU A 331 14.44 20.48 -1.34
C GLU A 331 13.68 19.19 -1.05
N GLY A 332 14.39 18.07 -1.05
CA GLY A 332 13.84 16.75 -0.84
C GLY A 332 12.90 16.22 -1.92
N LYS A 333 12.58 17.01 -2.96
CA LYS A 333 11.62 16.63 -3.99
C LYS A 333 12.28 16.07 -5.24
N GLU A 334 11.64 15.05 -5.83
CA GLU A 334 12.05 14.47 -7.10
C GLU A 334 11.70 15.40 -8.26
N THR A 335 12.71 15.87 -8.98
CA THR A 335 12.55 16.75 -10.15
C THR A 335 11.77 16.07 -11.28
N ARG A 336 11.79 14.73 -11.35
CA ARG A 336 11.03 13.94 -12.33
C ARG A 336 9.53 14.17 -12.25
N PHE A 337 8.99 14.46 -11.06
CA PHE A 337 7.55 14.57 -10.82
C PHE A 337 7.06 15.99 -10.60
N GLY A 338 7.92 16.85 -10.09
CA GLY A 338 7.58 18.23 -9.78
C GLY A 338 6.94 18.43 -8.41
N ILE A 339 6.86 19.69 -8.01
CA ILE A 339 6.41 20.11 -6.68
C ILE A 339 4.96 19.69 -6.42
N GLU A 340 4.08 19.90 -7.39
CA GLU A 340 2.65 19.61 -7.26
C GLU A 340 2.36 18.13 -7.04
N ASN A 341 3.08 17.25 -7.72
CA ASN A 341 2.94 15.81 -7.54
C ASN A 341 3.48 15.35 -6.18
N SER A 342 4.55 15.96 -5.69
CA SER A 342 5.07 15.68 -4.35
C SER A 342 4.09 16.13 -3.27
N ALA A 343 3.53 17.33 -3.39
CA ALA A 343 2.50 17.85 -2.49
C ALA A 343 1.20 17.02 -2.54
N LEU A 344 0.76 16.62 -3.73
CA LEU A 344 -0.39 15.73 -3.90
C LEU A 344 -0.15 14.38 -3.23
N TRP A 345 1.03 13.79 -3.43
CA TRP A 345 1.35 12.50 -2.79
C TRP A 345 1.34 12.62 -1.27
N ALA A 346 1.97 13.65 -0.72
CA ALA A 346 2.00 13.89 0.72
C ALA A 346 0.59 13.99 1.32
N THR A 347 -0.33 14.68 0.66
CA THR A 347 -1.71 14.81 1.13
C THR A 347 -2.51 13.52 0.96
N VAL A 348 -2.33 12.79 -0.14
CA VAL A 348 -2.99 11.50 -0.40
C VAL A 348 -2.55 10.45 0.61
N THR A 349 -1.24 10.31 0.83
CA THR A 349 -0.70 9.31 1.76
C THR A 349 -1.15 9.60 3.20
N THR A 350 -1.20 10.87 3.59
CA THR A 350 -1.69 11.31 4.91
C THR A 350 -3.18 11.03 5.08
N ALA A 351 -4.00 11.30 4.04
CA ALA A 351 -5.43 11.08 4.07
C ALA A 351 -5.83 9.60 4.24
N ALA A 352 -4.97 8.67 3.80
CA ALA A 352 -5.21 7.22 3.89
C ALA A 352 -4.38 6.53 4.95
N SER A 353 -3.56 7.25 5.74
CA SER A 353 -2.56 6.66 6.65
C SER A 353 -1.61 5.66 5.95
N ASN A 354 -1.31 5.89 4.65
CA ASN A 354 -0.52 4.96 3.85
C ASN A 354 0.96 4.99 4.26
N GLY A 355 1.60 6.16 4.27
CA GLY A 355 3.00 6.34 4.66
C GLY A 355 4.01 6.35 3.50
N SER A 356 3.66 5.87 2.29
CA SER A 356 4.57 5.98 1.14
C SER A 356 4.69 7.43 0.67
N VAL A 357 5.87 7.78 0.15
CA VAL A 357 6.18 9.11 -0.34
C VAL A 357 6.99 9.03 -1.63
N ASN A 358 6.90 10.06 -2.47
CA ASN A 358 7.74 10.24 -3.65
C ASN A 358 8.74 11.40 -3.49
N SER A 359 8.92 11.87 -2.27
CA SER A 359 9.85 12.93 -1.88
C SER A 359 10.25 12.77 -0.42
N MET A 360 11.37 13.36 -0.02
CA MET A 360 11.77 13.41 1.39
C MET A 360 10.88 14.41 2.13
N HIS A 361 10.61 14.11 3.41
CA HIS A 361 9.87 14.95 4.33
C HIS A 361 10.71 15.07 5.60
N ASP A 362 11.50 16.12 5.67
CA ASP A 362 12.36 16.45 6.83
C ASP A 362 11.64 17.36 7.82
#